data_bb88ca4eaef571cf20bbe1beaa9d7cd2
#
_entry.id   bb88ca4eaef571cf20bbe1beaa9d7cd2
#
_cell.length_a   1.000
_cell.length_b   1.000
_cell.length_c   1.000
_cell.angle_alpha   90.00
_cell.angle_beta   90.00
_cell.angle_gamma   90.00
#
_symmetry.space_group_name_H-M   'P 1'
#
loop_
_entity.id
_entity.type
_entity.pdbx_description
1 polymer ?
#
loop_
_entity_poly.entity_id
_entity_poly.type
_entity_poly.pdbx_seq_one_letter_code
_entity_poly.pdbx_strand_id
1 'polypeptide(L)'
;GYSIVRSAEVDNNRGELMLSQEDLRVFVDAFEKGGFVAPCNWYRNFTRNWETMVDVEQRIEIPCLMLYGEYDMVPKVDMTDTVLDLEIQNLECGHWIQQEKPELTNQFLLDWLDRKITPLLR
;
A
#
# COMPACT_ATOMS: atom_id res chain seq x y z
N GLY A 1 16.65 0.84 -17.05
CA GLY A 1 15.81 0.44 -15.94
C GLY A 1 16.60 0.47 -14.65
N TYR A 2 16.10 1.18 -13.67
CA TYR A 2 16.67 1.17 -12.31
C TYR A 2 16.47 -0.23 -11.73
N SER A 3 17.55 -0.92 -11.40
CA SER A 3 17.49 -2.20 -10.72
C SER A 3 17.41 -1.94 -9.20
N ILE A 4 16.37 -2.44 -8.55
CA ILE A 4 16.22 -2.41 -7.08
C ILE A 4 17.47 -3.03 -6.40
N VAL A 5 18.07 -4.05 -7.02
CA VAL A 5 19.29 -4.69 -6.54
C VAL A 5 20.47 -3.72 -6.52
N ARG A 6 20.62 -2.89 -7.56
CA ARG A 6 21.67 -1.86 -7.60
C ARG A 6 21.49 -0.77 -6.55
N SER A 7 20.24 -0.45 -6.19
CA SER A 7 19.96 0.52 -5.11
C SER A 7 20.31 -0.03 -3.74
N ALA A 8 20.23 -1.34 -3.53
CA ALA A 8 20.61 -2.00 -2.28
C ALA A 8 22.13 -2.15 -2.11
N GLU A 9 22.89 -2.19 -3.23
CA GLU A 9 24.36 -2.30 -3.22
C GLU A 9 25.05 -0.95 -2.96
N VAL A 10 24.34 0.17 -3.14
CA VAL A 10 24.86 1.51 -2.86
C VAL A 10 24.42 1.88 -1.45
N ASP A 11 25.39 2.02 -0.54
CA ASP A 11 25.18 2.55 0.81
C ASP A 11 24.74 4.02 0.75
N ASN A 12 23.52 4.23 0.27
CA ASN A 12 22.84 5.50 0.17
C ASN A 12 21.75 5.51 1.26
N ASN A 13 22.19 5.84 2.47
CA ASN A 13 21.28 6.15 3.56
C ASN A 13 20.48 7.42 3.19
N ARG A 14 19.39 7.25 2.46
CA ARG A 14 18.53 8.33 1.98
C ARG A 14 17.43 8.56 2.99
N GLY A 15 17.71 9.41 3.98
CA GLY A 15 16.72 9.85 4.95
C GLY A 15 16.79 9.17 6.33
N GLU A 16 15.81 9.44 7.15
CA GLU A 16 15.69 8.88 8.49
C GLU A 16 15.25 7.41 8.43
N LEU A 17 15.70 6.61 9.40
CA LEU A 17 15.25 5.22 9.54
C LEU A 17 13.75 5.21 9.86
N MET A 18 12.96 4.61 8.99
CA MET A 18 11.51 4.49 9.15
C MET A 18 11.11 3.56 10.29
N LEU A 19 11.94 2.56 10.58
CA LEU A 19 11.70 1.54 11.61
C LEU A 19 12.69 1.68 12.76
N SER A 20 12.22 1.47 13.99
CA SER A 20 13.10 1.23 15.12
C SER A 20 13.86 -0.09 14.95
N GLN A 21 14.93 -0.29 15.71
CA GLN A 21 15.66 -1.57 15.70
C GLN A 21 14.78 -2.73 16.19
N GLU A 22 13.83 -2.48 17.07
CA GLU A 22 12.89 -3.47 17.57
C GLU A 22 11.90 -3.88 16.49
N ASP A 23 11.31 -2.91 15.76
CA ASP A 23 10.40 -3.18 14.65
C ASP A 23 11.11 -3.91 13.52
N LEU A 24 12.33 -3.48 13.16
CA LEU A 24 13.13 -4.16 12.14
C LEU A 24 13.37 -5.63 12.51
N ARG A 25 13.61 -5.94 13.79
CA ARG A 25 13.81 -7.32 14.24
C ARG A 25 12.58 -8.18 14.01
N VAL A 26 11.37 -7.64 14.20
CA VAL A 26 10.13 -8.37 13.93
C VAL A 26 10.07 -8.81 12.46
N PHE A 27 10.45 -7.93 11.53
CA PHE A 27 10.50 -8.29 10.10
C PHE A 27 11.58 -9.34 9.80
N VAL A 28 12.77 -9.16 10.35
CA VAL A 28 13.89 -10.11 10.17
C VAL A 28 13.49 -11.50 10.64
N ASP A 29 12.99 -11.63 11.89
CA ASP A 29 12.58 -12.90 12.47
C ASP A 29 11.45 -13.58 11.65
N ALA A 30 10.51 -12.78 11.13
CA ALA A 30 9.44 -13.29 10.27
C ALA A 30 9.98 -13.87 8.96
N PHE A 31 10.91 -13.18 8.29
CA PHE A 31 11.51 -13.64 7.04
C PHE A 31 12.51 -14.79 7.26
N GLU A 32 13.25 -14.82 8.35
CA GLU A 32 14.11 -15.95 8.71
C GLU A 32 13.27 -17.23 8.88
N LYS A 33 12.11 -17.13 9.51
CA LYS A 33 11.20 -18.25 9.73
C LYS A 33 10.41 -18.66 8.48
N GLY A 34 9.86 -17.67 7.74
CA GLY A 34 8.93 -17.88 6.63
C GLY A 34 9.57 -17.91 5.26
N GLY A 35 10.78 -17.36 5.12
CA GLY A 35 11.47 -17.19 3.84
C GLY A 35 10.79 -16.15 2.92
N PHE A 36 11.35 -16.01 1.71
CA PHE A 36 10.90 -15.03 0.72
C PHE A 36 10.02 -15.61 -0.39
N VAL A 37 9.83 -16.93 -0.42
CA VAL A 37 9.10 -17.59 -1.52
C VAL A 37 7.64 -17.12 -1.57
N ALA A 38 6.94 -17.12 -0.43
CA ALA A 38 5.55 -16.73 -0.37
C ALA A 38 5.33 -15.24 -0.73
N PRO A 39 6.07 -14.25 -0.18
CA PRO A 39 6.01 -12.86 -0.62
C PRO A 39 6.31 -12.67 -2.11
N CYS A 40 7.31 -13.37 -2.67
CA CYS A 40 7.62 -13.30 -4.09
C CYS A 40 6.52 -13.88 -4.99
N ASN A 41 5.75 -14.86 -4.50
CA ASN A 41 4.65 -15.45 -5.27
C ASN A 41 3.52 -14.44 -5.52
N TRP A 42 3.35 -13.44 -4.69
CA TRP A 42 2.44 -12.32 -4.95
C TRP A 42 2.73 -11.69 -6.32
N TYR A 43 3.97 -11.34 -6.58
CA TYR A 43 4.40 -10.72 -7.84
C TYR A 43 4.39 -11.70 -9.02
N ARG A 44 4.69 -12.98 -8.79
CA ARG A 44 4.66 -14.03 -9.84
C ARG A 44 3.26 -14.26 -10.41
N ASN A 45 2.22 -13.92 -9.66
CA ASN A 45 0.84 -14.07 -10.10
C ASN A 45 0.31 -12.90 -10.97
N PHE A 46 1.07 -11.82 -11.18
CA PHE A 46 0.59 -10.65 -11.91
C PHE A 46 0.07 -10.99 -13.31
N THR A 47 0.83 -11.76 -14.11
CA THR A 47 0.38 -12.15 -15.45
C THR A 47 -0.89 -12.98 -15.38
N ARG A 48 -0.92 -13.99 -14.50
CA ARG A 48 -2.11 -14.83 -14.31
C ARG A 48 -3.32 -14.02 -13.84
N ASN A 49 -3.15 -13.11 -12.90
CA ASN A 49 -4.22 -12.26 -12.43
C ASN A 49 -4.77 -11.39 -13.58
N TRP A 50 -3.90 -10.81 -14.38
CA TRP A 50 -4.30 -10.03 -15.54
C TRP A 50 -5.11 -10.87 -16.54
N GLU A 51 -4.63 -12.07 -16.89
CA GLU A 51 -5.31 -13.00 -17.81
C GLU A 51 -6.70 -13.43 -17.29
N THR A 52 -6.81 -13.70 -15.99
CA THR A 52 -8.08 -14.17 -15.39
C THR A 52 -9.09 -13.04 -15.14
N MET A 53 -8.65 -11.78 -15.16
CA MET A 53 -9.51 -10.62 -14.92
C MET A 53 -9.99 -9.91 -16.18
N VAL A 54 -9.65 -10.44 -17.36
CA VAL A 54 -9.98 -9.78 -18.65
C VAL A 54 -11.49 -9.58 -18.86
N ASP A 55 -12.30 -10.51 -18.36
CA ASP A 55 -13.77 -10.47 -18.48
C ASP A 55 -14.47 -9.93 -17.21
N VAL A 56 -13.70 -9.48 -16.22
CA VAL A 56 -14.26 -8.94 -14.96
C VAL A 56 -14.61 -7.47 -15.17
N GLU A 57 -15.86 -7.10 -14.92
CA GLU A 57 -16.27 -5.70 -14.95
C GLU A 57 -15.46 -4.87 -13.95
N GLN A 58 -14.80 -3.84 -14.45
CA GLN A 58 -13.97 -2.94 -13.66
C GLN A 58 -14.85 -1.84 -13.03
N ARG A 59 -15.77 -2.22 -12.14
CA ARG A 59 -16.70 -1.31 -11.49
C ARG A 59 -16.86 -1.64 -10.02
N ILE A 60 -16.66 -0.63 -9.16
CA ILE A 60 -16.80 -0.75 -7.70
C ILE A 60 -17.86 0.26 -7.25
N GLU A 61 -18.95 -0.24 -6.69
CA GLU A 61 -20.11 0.56 -6.27
C GLU A 61 -20.18 0.82 -4.77
N ILE A 62 -19.34 0.13 -3.99
CA ILE A 62 -19.24 0.36 -2.55
C ILE A 62 -18.35 1.58 -2.27
N PRO A 63 -18.58 2.30 -1.14
CA PRO A 63 -17.70 3.38 -0.72
C PRO A 63 -16.25 2.90 -0.59
N CYS A 64 -15.31 3.67 -1.11
CA CYS A 64 -13.88 3.37 -1.05
C CYS A 64 -13.09 4.57 -0.53
N LEU A 65 -12.07 4.29 0.28
CA LEU A 65 -11.04 5.24 0.66
C LEU A 65 -9.70 4.81 0.07
N MET A 66 -9.05 5.73 -0.64
CA MET A 66 -7.69 5.56 -1.14
C MET A 66 -6.75 6.51 -0.44
N LEU A 67 -5.71 5.97 0.19
CA LEU A 67 -4.64 6.73 0.81
C LEU A 67 -3.38 6.63 -0.06
N TYR A 68 -2.81 7.77 -0.43
CA TYR A 68 -1.60 7.84 -1.24
C TYR A 68 -0.46 8.52 -0.47
N GLY A 69 0.73 7.95 -0.57
CA GLY A 69 1.97 8.68 -0.25
C GLY A 69 2.31 9.67 -1.35
N GLU A 70 2.65 10.91 -0.99
CA GLU A 70 2.98 11.95 -1.97
C GLU A 70 4.27 11.61 -2.73
N TYR A 71 5.23 10.98 -2.04
CA TYR A 71 6.56 10.62 -2.56
C TYR A 71 6.65 9.14 -2.95
N ASP A 72 5.51 8.46 -3.08
CA ASP A 72 5.49 7.06 -3.51
C ASP A 72 6.02 6.92 -4.94
N MET A 73 6.92 5.95 -5.14
CA MET A 73 7.46 5.61 -6.46
C MET A 73 6.43 4.91 -7.37
N VAL A 74 5.35 4.37 -6.80
CA VAL A 74 4.26 3.73 -7.55
C VAL A 74 3.37 4.82 -8.13
N PRO A 75 3.14 4.83 -9.46
CA PRO A 75 2.29 5.82 -10.08
C PRO A 75 0.87 5.78 -9.50
N LYS A 76 0.33 6.95 -9.19
CA LYS A 76 -1.07 7.09 -8.81
C LYS A 76 -1.95 6.80 -10.03
N VAL A 77 -2.87 5.87 -9.87
CA VAL A 77 -3.84 5.51 -10.92
C VAL A 77 -5.13 6.30 -10.66
N ASP A 78 -5.65 6.93 -11.71
CA ASP A 78 -6.99 7.51 -11.66
C ASP A 78 -8.02 6.39 -11.69
N MET A 79 -8.77 6.26 -10.61
CA MET A 79 -9.80 5.24 -10.42
C MET A 79 -11.21 5.82 -10.43
N THR A 80 -11.39 7.08 -10.77
CA THR A 80 -12.69 7.78 -10.70
C THR A 80 -13.74 7.18 -11.62
N ASP A 81 -13.34 6.62 -12.76
CA ASP A 81 -14.24 5.93 -13.68
C ASP A 81 -14.61 4.50 -13.22
N THR A 82 -13.78 3.92 -12.35
CA THR A 82 -13.94 2.54 -11.84
C THR A 82 -14.68 2.52 -10.51
N VAL A 83 -14.42 3.48 -9.63
CA VAL A 83 -14.94 3.55 -8.26
C VAL A 83 -15.90 4.72 -8.13
N LEU A 84 -17.21 4.43 -7.96
CA LEU A 84 -18.26 5.45 -8.00
C LEU A 84 -18.30 6.35 -6.76
N ASP A 85 -17.97 5.86 -5.59
CA ASP A 85 -17.88 6.63 -4.33
C ASP A 85 -16.46 6.52 -3.78
N LEU A 86 -15.55 7.27 -4.41
CA LEU A 86 -14.12 7.28 -4.09
C LEU A 86 -13.75 8.56 -3.32
N GLU A 87 -13.21 8.39 -2.12
CA GLU A 87 -12.53 9.44 -1.37
C GLU A 87 -11.02 9.21 -1.41
N ILE A 88 -10.25 10.25 -1.73
CA ILE A 88 -8.79 10.18 -1.84
C ILE A 88 -8.16 11.12 -0.82
N GLN A 89 -7.17 10.63 -0.08
CA GLN A 89 -6.34 11.41 0.82
C GLN A 89 -4.86 11.23 0.45
N ASN A 90 -4.11 12.32 0.48
CA ASN A 90 -2.67 12.31 0.23
C ASN A 90 -1.93 12.58 1.53
N LEU A 91 -0.92 11.77 1.81
CA LEU A 91 -0.04 11.90 2.97
C LEU A 91 1.36 12.29 2.50
N GLU A 92 1.98 13.22 3.19
CA GLU A 92 3.36 13.66 2.93
C GLU A 92 4.36 12.60 3.43
N CYS A 93 4.43 11.47 2.70
CA CYS A 93 5.27 10.32 3.00
C CYS A 93 5.53 9.48 1.74
N GLY A 94 6.33 8.41 1.87
CA GLY A 94 6.62 7.45 0.80
C GLY A 94 5.58 6.34 0.68
N HIS A 95 6.06 5.17 0.27
CA HIS A 95 5.22 4.00 -0.05
C HIS A 95 4.57 3.35 1.18
N TRP A 96 5.27 3.36 2.32
CA TRP A 96 4.84 2.65 3.53
C TRP A 96 4.07 3.57 4.48
N ILE A 97 2.94 4.08 4.01
CA ILE A 97 2.14 5.09 4.73
C ILE A 97 1.83 4.71 6.17
N GLN A 98 1.59 3.42 6.44
CA GLN A 98 1.24 2.92 7.78
C GLN A 98 2.43 2.96 8.75
N GLN A 99 3.64 2.80 8.25
CA GLN A 99 4.86 2.88 9.06
C GLN A 99 5.37 4.33 9.18
N GLU A 100 5.24 5.11 8.09
CA GLU A 100 5.76 6.47 8.05
C GLU A 100 4.84 7.49 8.75
N LYS A 101 3.52 7.27 8.68
CA LYS A 101 2.50 8.17 9.25
C LYS A 101 1.36 7.39 9.93
N PRO A 102 1.64 6.57 10.96
CA PRO A 102 0.65 5.67 11.55
C PRO A 102 -0.54 6.40 12.15
N GLU A 103 -0.33 7.50 12.88
CA GLU A 103 -1.40 8.24 13.54
C GLU A 103 -2.34 8.88 12.51
N LEU A 104 -1.77 9.52 11.48
CA LEU A 104 -2.55 10.19 10.44
C LEU A 104 -3.30 9.18 9.57
N THR A 105 -2.67 8.05 9.25
CA THR A 105 -3.30 6.94 8.53
C THR A 105 -4.51 6.40 9.29
N ASN A 106 -4.34 6.14 10.59
CA ASN A 106 -5.42 5.67 11.46
C ASN A 106 -6.54 6.72 11.59
N GLN A 107 -6.19 7.99 11.71
CA GLN A 107 -7.17 9.08 11.78
C GLN A 107 -8.05 9.11 10.52
N PHE A 108 -7.46 9.10 9.33
CA PHE A 108 -8.23 9.09 8.07
C PHE A 108 -9.12 7.85 7.95
N LEU A 109 -8.61 6.67 8.32
CA LEU A 109 -9.40 5.45 8.32
C LEU A 109 -10.60 5.51 9.26
N LEU A 110 -10.40 5.92 10.50
CA LEU A 110 -11.45 6.00 11.51
C LEU A 110 -12.50 7.05 11.15
N ASP A 111 -12.07 8.25 10.75
CA ASP A 111 -12.97 9.32 10.33
C ASP A 111 -13.82 8.90 9.11
N TRP A 112 -13.22 8.20 8.15
CA TRP A 112 -13.92 7.71 6.98
C TRP A 112 -14.92 6.60 7.34
N LEU A 113 -14.53 5.64 8.19
CA LEU A 113 -15.42 4.57 8.67
C LEU A 113 -16.64 5.16 9.39
N ASP A 114 -16.44 6.14 10.26
CA ASP A 114 -17.53 6.76 11.00
C ASP A 114 -18.49 7.54 10.09
N ARG A 115 -17.99 8.22 9.08
CA ARG A 115 -18.83 9.02 8.16
C ARG A 115 -19.52 8.18 7.09
N LYS A 116 -18.82 7.19 6.54
CA LYS A 116 -19.28 6.46 5.35
C LYS A 116 -19.86 5.09 5.66
N ILE A 117 -19.31 4.36 6.62
CA ILE A 117 -19.66 2.96 6.86
C ILE A 117 -20.61 2.78 8.04
N THR A 118 -20.32 3.41 9.17
CA THR A 118 -21.14 3.30 10.38
C THR A 118 -22.63 3.61 10.13
N PRO A 119 -23.03 4.60 9.32
CA PRO A 119 -24.43 4.87 9.00
C PRO A 119 -25.11 3.75 8.19
N LEU A 120 -24.34 2.98 7.41
CA LEU A 120 -24.88 1.88 6.59
C LEU A 120 -25.16 0.60 7.40
N LEU A 121 -24.63 0.53 8.62
CA LEU A 121 -24.77 -0.64 9.50
C LEU A 121 -25.95 -0.51 10.50
N ARG A 122 -26.68 0.61 10.46
CA ARG A 122 -27.86 0.90 11.30
C ARG A 122 -29.14 0.70 10.53
#